data_d568a31cc23d3aba0aaf76add6e002da
#
_entry.id   d568a31cc23d3aba0aaf76add6e002da
#
_cell.length_a   1.000
_cell.length_b   1.000
_cell.length_c   1.000
_cell.angle_alpha   90.00
_cell.angle_beta   90.00
_cell.angle_gamma   90.00
#
_symmetry.space_group_name_H-M   'P 1'
#
loop_
_entity.id
_entity.type
_entity.pdbx_description
1 polymer ?
#
loop_
_entity_poly.entity_id
_entity_poly.type
_entity_poly.pdbx_seq_one_letter_code
_entity_poly.pdbx_strand_id
1 'polypeptide(L)'
;YKFLKYFTFLSIEEIDAIEAKDKASGTKPEAQRILAEEMTRLIHGEAALQAAQRISESLFAEDQSSLTESDFEQLALDGLPAFEVSDGLNVVEALVKTGLASSNKEARGFVNSKAVLLNGQAAELNNPNHAAERPDDAYLLTDAHKRFGKYTIVRRGKRNHALLVWK
;
A
#
# COMPACT_ATOMS: atom_id res chain seq x y z
N TYR A 1 -19.58 18.91 6.07
CA TYR A 1 -19.88 19.84 4.96
C TYR A 1 -19.30 21.23 5.25
N LYS A 2 -19.20 21.66 6.51
CA LYS A 2 -18.63 22.94 6.91
C LYS A 2 -17.20 23.15 6.32
N PHE A 3 -16.37 22.12 6.31
CA PHE A 3 -15.01 22.22 5.75
C PHE A 3 -14.99 22.34 4.23
N LEU A 4 -15.97 21.76 3.51
CA LEU A 4 -16.13 22.01 2.08
C LEU A 4 -16.35 23.51 1.80
N LYS A 5 -17.17 24.18 2.61
CA LYS A 5 -17.43 25.64 2.48
C LYS A 5 -16.19 26.51 2.75
N TYR A 6 -15.24 26.03 3.53
CA TYR A 6 -14.06 26.81 3.90
C TYR A 6 -12.83 26.51 3.04
N PHE A 7 -12.72 25.31 2.51
CA PHE A 7 -11.48 24.84 1.89
C PHE A 7 -11.63 24.41 0.44
N THR A 8 -12.81 24.61 -0.17
CA THR A 8 -13.01 24.31 -1.58
C THR A 8 -13.65 25.49 -2.31
N PHE A 9 -13.62 25.48 -3.63
CA PHE A 9 -14.31 26.44 -4.48
C PHE A 9 -15.69 25.93 -4.93
N LEU A 10 -16.20 24.88 -4.31
CA LEU A 10 -17.54 24.37 -4.60
C LEU A 10 -18.60 25.40 -4.19
N SER A 11 -19.62 25.56 -5.01
CA SER A 11 -20.76 26.40 -4.69
C SER A 11 -21.56 25.85 -3.50
N ILE A 12 -22.37 26.70 -2.88
CA ILE A 12 -23.23 26.28 -1.77
C ILE A 12 -24.22 25.23 -2.24
N GLU A 13 -24.76 25.37 -3.45
CA GLU A 13 -25.68 24.42 -4.07
C GLU A 13 -25.09 23.05 -4.28
N GLU A 14 -23.81 22.97 -4.72
CA GLU A 14 -23.07 21.71 -4.87
C GLU A 14 -22.84 21.05 -3.52
N ILE A 15 -22.47 21.83 -2.51
CA ILE A 15 -22.23 21.31 -1.16
C ILE A 15 -23.53 20.78 -0.53
N ASP A 16 -24.63 21.50 -0.70
CA ASP A 16 -25.92 21.08 -0.18
C ASP A 16 -26.45 19.82 -0.91
N ALA A 17 -26.14 19.66 -2.21
CA ALA A 17 -26.43 18.44 -2.96
C ALA A 17 -25.60 17.23 -2.44
N ILE A 18 -24.32 17.44 -2.13
CA ILE A 18 -23.44 16.42 -1.51
C ILE A 18 -24.00 16.01 -0.14
N GLU A 19 -24.39 16.99 0.68
CA GLU A 19 -24.98 16.73 2.00
C GLU A 19 -26.28 15.93 1.91
N ALA A 20 -27.16 16.29 0.98
CA ALA A 20 -28.42 15.59 0.75
C ALA A 20 -28.18 14.13 0.29
N LYS A 21 -27.23 13.91 -0.63
CA LYS A 21 -26.83 12.58 -1.10
C LYS A 21 -26.26 11.72 0.02
N ASP A 22 -25.36 12.28 0.82
CA ASP A 22 -24.74 11.57 1.94
C ASP A 22 -25.77 11.15 3.00
N LYS A 23 -26.72 12.03 3.31
CA LYS A 23 -27.80 11.72 4.25
C LYS A 23 -28.75 10.64 3.73
N ALA A 24 -28.96 10.57 2.42
CA ALA A 24 -29.85 9.59 1.79
C ALA A 24 -29.19 8.22 1.58
N SER A 25 -27.86 8.15 1.44
CA SER A 25 -27.16 6.94 1.00
C SER A 25 -27.00 5.85 2.06
N GLY A 26 -27.04 6.20 3.36
CA GLY A 26 -26.75 5.27 4.46
C GLY A 26 -25.34 4.65 4.44
N THR A 27 -24.47 5.09 3.52
CA THR A 27 -23.09 4.65 3.36
C THR A 27 -22.12 5.68 3.96
N LYS A 28 -20.79 5.44 3.80
CA LYS A 28 -19.79 6.44 4.20
C LYS A 28 -20.01 7.76 3.44
N PRO A 29 -19.97 8.90 4.14
CA PRO A 29 -20.12 10.20 3.49
C PRO A 29 -19.07 10.44 2.40
N GLU A 30 -19.49 10.90 1.21
CA GLU A 30 -18.59 11.27 0.12
C GLU A 30 -17.88 12.61 0.39
N ALA A 31 -18.45 13.45 1.24
CA ALA A 31 -17.92 14.78 1.55
C ALA A 31 -16.43 14.76 1.98
N GLN A 32 -15.99 13.73 2.73
CA GLN A 32 -14.60 13.61 3.15
C GLN A 32 -13.66 13.32 1.98
N ARG A 33 -14.08 12.45 1.06
CA ARG A 33 -13.33 12.13 -0.15
C ARG A 33 -13.23 13.36 -1.06
N ILE A 34 -14.36 14.03 -1.30
CA ILE A 34 -14.40 15.25 -2.12
C ILE A 34 -13.50 16.34 -1.53
N LEU A 35 -13.55 16.55 -0.22
CA LEU A 35 -12.68 17.53 0.44
C LEU A 35 -11.19 17.20 0.23
N ALA A 36 -10.81 15.92 0.41
CA ALA A 36 -9.44 15.49 0.20
C ALA A 36 -8.98 15.69 -1.26
N GLU A 37 -9.81 15.34 -2.22
CA GLU A 37 -9.54 15.51 -3.65
C GLU A 37 -9.38 16.98 -4.04
N GLU A 38 -10.32 17.84 -3.61
CA GLU A 38 -10.26 19.29 -3.88
C GLU A 38 -9.03 19.94 -3.25
N MET A 39 -8.71 19.59 -2.01
CA MET A 39 -7.52 20.11 -1.34
C MET A 39 -6.22 19.62 -2.00
N THR A 40 -6.15 18.34 -2.38
CA THR A 40 -4.98 17.80 -3.08
C THR A 40 -4.82 18.48 -4.44
N ARG A 41 -5.91 18.64 -5.19
CA ARG A 41 -5.90 19.33 -6.49
C ARG A 41 -5.44 20.79 -6.34
N LEU A 42 -5.92 21.48 -5.33
CA LEU A 42 -5.59 22.89 -5.10
C LEU A 42 -4.12 23.10 -4.75
N ILE A 43 -3.56 22.23 -3.91
CA ILE A 43 -2.20 22.41 -3.37
C ILE A 43 -1.15 21.79 -4.29
N HIS A 44 -1.42 20.62 -4.86
CA HIS A 44 -0.45 19.78 -5.57
C HIS A 44 -0.74 19.64 -7.07
N GLY A 45 -1.92 20.08 -7.52
CA GLY A 45 -2.34 20.00 -8.91
C GLY A 45 -3.01 18.67 -9.29
N GLU A 46 -3.56 18.62 -10.49
CA GLU A 46 -4.34 17.49 -10.99
C GLU A 46 -3.51 16.20 -11.13
N ALA A 47 -2.26 16.33 -11.60
CA ALA A 47 -1.37 15.17 -11.77
C ALA A 47 -1.07 14.47 -10.44
N ALA A 48 -0.85 15.24 -9.37
CA ALA A 48 -0.62 14.70 -8.04
C ALA A 48 -1.89 14.04 -7.46
N LEU A 49 -3.07 14.61 -7.71
CA LEU A 49 -4.34 14.00 -7.33
C LEU A 49 -4.53 12.64 -8.00
N GLN A 50 -4.30 12.56 -9.31
CA GLN A 50 -4.40 11.30 -10.06
C GLN A 50 -3.40 10.25 -9.56
N ALA A 51 -2.16 10.66 -9.26
CA ALA A 51 -1.17 9.76 -8.66
C ALA A 51 -1.61 9.25 -7.28
N ALA A 52 -2.09 10.13 -6.41
CA ALA A 52 -2.58 9.76 -5.08
C ALA A 52 -3.78 8.81 -5.14
N GLN A 53 -4.72 9.02 -6.06
CA GLN A 53 -5.86 8.13 -6.29
C GLN A 53 -5.39 6.76 -6.77
N ARG A 54 -4.54 6.70 -7.81
CA ARG A 54 -3.97 5.44 -8.35
C ARG A 54 -3.22 4.66 -7.28
N ILE A 55 -2.35 5.32 -6.50
CA ILE A 55 -1.62 4.71 -5.39
C ILE A 55 -2.58 4.16 -4.35
N SER A 56 -3.55 4.96 -3.92
CA SER A 56 -4.52 4.57 -2.90
C SER A 56 -5.35 3.35 -3.34
N GLU A 57 -5.87 3.38 -4.55
CA GLU A 57 -6.62 2.25 -5.12
C GLU A 57 -5.77 0.98 -5.20
N SER A 58 -4.53 1.09 -5.69
CA SER A 58 -3.63 -0.05 -5.87
C SER A 58 -3.17 -0.66 -4.54
N LEU A 59 -3.00 0.13 -3.48
CA LEU A 59 -2.63 -0.39 -2.16
C LEU A 59 -3.75 -1.26 -1.55
N PHE A 60 -5.01 -0.96 -1.84
CA PHE A 60 -6.15 -1.72 -1.35
C PHE A 60 -6.60 -2.82 -2.32
N ALA A 61 -6.22 -2.73 -3.59
CA ALA A 61 -6.44 -3.79 -4.56
C ALA A 61 -5.47 -4.98 -4.34
N GLU A 62 -5.77 -6.10 -4.95
CA GLU A 62 -4.84 -7.23 -5.02
C GLU A 62 -3.82 -7.04 -6.15
N ASP A 63 -4.16 -6.24 -7.16
CA ASP A 63 -3.30 -5.93 -8.29
C ASP A 63 -2.63 -4.56 -8.14
N GLN A 64 -1.31 -4.56 -8.11
CA GLN A 64 -0.46 -3.36 -8.05
C GLN A 64 0.29 -3.11 -9.36
N SER A 65 -0.14 -3.76 -10.46
CA SER A 65 0.52 -3.65 -11.77
C SER A 65 0.43 -2.26 -12.39
N SER A 66 -0.58 -1.48 -12.00
CA SER A 66 -0.83 -0.11 -12.47
C SER A 66 0.13 0.93 -11.89
N LEU A 67 0.88 0.60 -10.83
CA LEU A 67 1.84 1.53 -10.20
C LEU A 67 3.07 1.72 -11.10
N THR A 68 3.43 2.98 -11.30
CA THR A 68 4.65 3.39 -12.02
C THR A 68 5.83 3.51 -11.07
N GLU A 69 7.05 3.62 -11.61
CA GLU A 69 8.25 3.84 -10.80
C GLU A 69 8.14 5.12 -9.96
N SER A 70 7.61 6.20 -10.54
CA SER A 70 7.37 7.47 -9.84
C SER A 70 6.39 7.31 -8.67
N ASP A 71 5.39 6.44 -8.78
CA ASP A 71 4.49 6.13 -7.66
C ASP A 71 5.22 5.43 -6.52
N PHE A 72 6.17 4.54 -6.83
CA PHE A 72 7.03 3.91 -5.81
C PHE A 72 7.99 4.90 -5.15
N GLU A 73 8.54 5.85 -5.90
CA GLU A 73 9.34 6.94 -5.34
C GLU A 73 8.53 7.79 -4.36
N GLN A 74 7.30 8.15 -4.73
CA GLN A 74 6.39 8.88 -3.85
C GLN A 74 6.02 8.07 -2.60
N LEU A 75 5.75 6.76 -2.75
CA LEU A 75 5.51 5.85 -1.63
C LEU A 75 6.70 5.77 -0.68
N ALA A 76 7.92 5.81 -1.21
CA ALA A 76 9.15 5.77 -0.41
C ALA A 76 9.41 7.07 0.36
N LEU A 77 8.94 8.22 -0.15
CA LEU A 77 9.13 9.52 0.48
C LEU A 77 8.22 9.71 1.70
N ASP A 78 6.93 9.49 1.55
CA ASP A 78 5.94 9.83 2.59
C ASP A 78 4.69 8.94 2.58
N GLY A 79 4.60 7.99 1.65
CA GLY A 79 3.40 7.14 1.49
C GLY A 79 3.37 5.91 2.40
N LEU A 80 4.50 5.23 2.56
CA LEU A 80 4.63 4.00 3.35
C LEU A 80 5.90 4.03 4.19
N PRO A 81 5.93 3.32 5.34
CA PRO A 81 7.19 3.04 6.02
C PRO A 81 8.16 2.33 5.07
N ALA A 82 9.25 3.00 4.71
CA ALA A 82 10.24 2.51 3.76
C ALA A 82 11.50 2.02 4.48
N PHE A 83 12.01 0.85 4.05
CA PHE A 83 13.16 0.18 4.66
C PHE A 83 14.18 -0.21 3.59
N GLU A 84 15.39 0.28 3.74
CA GLU A 84 16.51 -0.13 2.88
C GLU A 84 16.92 -1.57 3.18
N VAL A 85 17.08 -2.36 2.13
CA VAL A 85 17.40 -3.78 2.20
C VAL A 85 18.42 -4.16 1.12
N SER A 86 19.10 -5.29 1.32
CA SER A 86 20.07 -5.84 0.39
C SER A 86 19.65 -7.25 -0.04
N ASP A 87 20.25 -7.75 -1.10
CA ASP A 87 20.06 -9.12 -1.58
C ASP A 87 20.34 -10.16 -0.49
N GLY A 88 19.66 -11.29 -0.59
CA GLY A 88 19.74 -12.36 0.41
C GLY A 88 18.74 -12.24 1.54
N LEU A 89 17.91 -11.18 1.57
CA LEU A 89 16.85 -11.02 2.57
C LEU A 89 15.73 -12.06 2.32
N ASN A 90 15.30 -12.74 3.37
CA ASN A 90 14.11 -13.59 3.31
C ASN A 90 12.86 -12.84 3.81
N VAL A 91 11.68 -13.35 3.45
CA VAL A 91 10.41 -12.71 3.78
C VAL A 91 10.13 -12.65 5.28
N VAL A 92 10.63 -13.62 6.04
CA VAL A 92 10.46 -13.67 7.51
C VAL A 92 11.23 -12.52 8.17
N GLU A 93 12.50 -12.34 7.77
CA GLU A 93 13.33 -11.22 8.22
C GLU A 93 12.76 -9.88 7.78
N ALA A 94 12.25 -9.79 6.54
CA ALA A 94 11.60 -8.60 6.04
C ALA A 94 10.40 -8.19 6.91
N LEU A 95 9.54 -9.16 7.28
CA LEU A 95 8.39 -8.90 8.14
C LEU A 95 8.78 -8.41 9.54
N VAL A 96 9.84 -8.96 10.12
CA VAL A 96 10.33 -8.51 11.43
C VAL A 96 11.00 -7.14 11.32
N LYS A 97 11.86 -6.93 10.32
CA LYS A 97 12.55 -5.66 10.08
C LYS A 97 11.58 -4.50 9.86
N THR A 98 10.48 -4.76 9.17
CA THR A 98 9.45 -3.75 8.89
C THR A 98 8.43 -3.56 10.03
N GLY A 99 8.52 -4.35 11.10
CA GLY A 99 7.56 -4.31 12.20
C GLY A 99 6.19 -4.93 11.85
N LEU A 100 6.07 -5.56 10.69
CA LEU A 100 4.85 -6.27 10.30
C LEU A 100 4.66 -7.57 11.09
N ALA A 101 5.73 -8.10 11.69
CA ALA A 101 5.69 -9.18 12.65
C ALA A 101 6.59 -8.85 13.85
N SER A 102 6.21 -9.30 15.04
CA SER A 102 6.96 -9.08 16.28
C SER A 102 8.08 -10.11 16.48
N SER A 103 8.06 -11.21 15.73
CA SER A 103 9.03 -12.30 15.84
C SER A 103 9.06 -13.17 14.57
N ASN A 104 10.16 -13.90 14.38
CA ASN A 104 10.29 -14.85 13.27
C ASN A 104 9.22 -15.95 13.32
N LYS A 105 8.80 -16.39 14.51
CA LYS A 105 7.72 -17.38 14.67
C LYS A 105 6.38 -16.83 14.15
N GLU A 106 6.07 -15.61 14.52
CA GLU A 106 4.85 -14.94 14.05
C GLU A 106 4.89 -14.70 12.53
N ALA A 107 6.03 -14.23 12.03
CA ALA A 107 6.23 -14.00 10.60
C ALA A 107 6.01 -15.29 9.77
N ARG A 108 6.58 -16.43 10.20
CA ARG A 108 6.33 -17.73 9.55
C ARG A 108 4.87 -18.12 9.59
N GLY A 109 4.17 -17.86 10.69
CA GLY A 109 2.73 -18.08 10.81
C GLY A 109 1.93 -17.29 9.77
N PHE A 110 2.29 -16.02 9.54
CA PHE A 110 1.64 -15.18 8.53
C PHE A 110 1.91 -15.67 7.10
N VAL A 111 3.13 -16.07 6.78
CA VAL A 111 3.46 -16.62 5.45
C VAL A 111 2.70 -17.93 5.21
N ASN A 112 2.72 -18.85 6.17
CA ASN A 112 2.03 -20.14 6.06
C ASN A 112 0.50 -20.00 5.92
N SER A 113 -0.08 -18.99 6.56
CA SER A 113 -1.52 -18.69 6.42
C SER A 113 -1.87 -17.88 5.17
N LYS A 114 -0.89 -17.62 4.28
CA LYS A 114 -1.05 -16.77 3.07
C LYS A 114 -1.53 -15.35 3.38
N ALA A 115 -1.28 -14.87 4.60
CA ALA A 115 -1.65 -13.53 5.02
C ALA A 115 -0.67 -12.44 4.55
N VAL A 116 0.44 -12.83 3.92
CA VAL A 116 1.47 -11.93 3.41
C VAL A 116 1.39 -11.84 1.90
N LEU A 117 1.35 -10.62 1.36
CA LEU A 117 1.43 -10.37 -0.07
C LEU A 117 2.70 -9.57 -0.37
N LEU A 118 3.33 -9.92 -1.49
CA LEU A 118 4.46 -9.22 -2.09
C LEU A 118 3.98 -8.63 -3.42
N ASN A 119 3.97 -7.31 -3.55
CA ASN A 119 3.44 -6.61 -4.73
C ASN A 119 2.04 -7.10 -5.17
N GLY A 120 1.17 -7.41 -4.19
CA GLY A 120 -0.19 -7.89 -4.44
C GLY A 120 -0.32 -9.41 -4.60
N GLN A 121 0.76 -10.15 -4.74
CA GLN A 121 0.74 -11.62 -4.87
C GLN A 121 1.07 -12.30 -3.55
N ALA A 122 0.40 -13.42 -3.25
CA ALA A 122 0.69 -14.17 -2.03
C ALA A 122 2.16 -14.60 -1.99
N ALA A 123 2.80 -14.38 -0.84
CA ALA A 123 4.14 -14.91 -0.62
C ALA A 123 4.06 -16.43 -0.60
N GLU A 124 4.70 -17.07 -1.56
CA GLU A 124 4.79 -18.51 -1.68
C GLU A 124 6.21 -19.00 -1.37
N LEU A 125 6.31 -20.25 -0.96
CA LEU A 125 7.61 -20.91 -0.80
C LEU A 125 8.27 -21.02 -2.18
N ASN A 126 9.45 -20.46 -2.35
CA ASN A 126 10.22 -20.57 -3.60
C ASN A 126 10.51 -22.03 -3.99
N ASN A 127 10.62 -22.93 -3.00
CA ASN A 127 10.73 -24.36 -3.21
C ASN A 127 10.16 -25.13 -2.01
N PRO A 128 8.93 -25.63 -2.08
CA PRO A 128 8.30 -26.38 -0.98
C PRO A 128 9.06 -27.68 -0.62
N ASN A 129 9.86 -28.23 -1.55
CA ASN A 129 10.65 -29.45 -1.30
C ASN A 129 11.94 -29.16 -0.52
N HIS A 130 12.44 -27.92 -0.50
CA HIS A 130 13.63 -27.52 0.27
C HIS A 130 13.30 -26.94 1.65
N ALA A 131 12.03 -26.71 1.96
CA ALA A 131 11.59 -26.15 3.25
C ALA A 131 11.99 -27.00 4.47
N ALA A 132 12.27 -28.29 4.26
CA ALA A 132 12.74 -29.21 5.31
C ALA A 132 14.26 -29.12 5.56
N GLU A 133 15.04 -28.76 4.53
CA GLU A 133 16.52 -28.75 4.62
C GLU A 133 17.06 -27.38 5.00
N ARG A 134 16.46 -26.29 4.47
CA ARG A 134 16.79 -24.90 4.79
C ARG A 134 15.53 -24.05 4.82
N PRO A 135 14.86 -23.95 5.97
CA PRO A 135 13.59 -23.21 6.07
C PRO A 135 13.73 -21.73 5.65
N ASP A 136 14.90 -21.15 5.77
CA ASP A 136 15.14 -19.73 5.44
C ASP A 136 15.24 -19.49 3.93
N ASP A 137 15.79 -20.44 3.16
CA ASP A 137 15.88 -20.33 1.70
C ASP A 137 14.52 -20.44 1.00
N ALA A 138 13.57 -21.12 1.63
CA ALA A 138 12.21 -21.29 1.11
C ALA A 138 11.40 -19.98 1.06
N TYR A 139 11.86 -18.96 1.77
CA TYR A 139 11.21 -17.64 1.86
C TYR A 139 12.06 -16.52 1.24
N LEU A 140 13.10 -16.85 0.49
CA LEU A 140 14.04 -15.88 -0.06
C LEU A 140 13.35 -14.92 -1.05
N LEU A 141 13.58 -13.63 -0.86
CA LEU A 141 13.17 -12.61 -1.81
C LEU A 141 14.19 -12.56 -2.95
N THR A 142 13.69 -12.61 -4.17
CA THR A 142 14.49 -12.65 -5.41
C THR A 142 14.16 -11.45 -6.30
N ASP A 143 14.86 -11.29 -7.41
CA ASP A 143 14.57 -10.24 -8.39
C ASP A 143 13.14 -10.28 -8.94
N ALA A 144 12.50 -11.45 -8.95
CA ALA A 144 11.09 -11.58 -9.33
C ALA A 144 10.14 -10.79 -8.41
N HIS A 145 10.56 -10.52 -7.18
CA HIS A 145 9.79 -9.74 -6.21
C HIS A 145 10.08 -8.23 -6.28
N LYS A 146 11.07 -7.82 -7.10
CA LYS A 146 11.46 -6.41 -7.23
C LYS A 146 10.69 -5.75 -8.38
N ARG A 147 9.92 -4.72 -8.10
CA ARG A 147 9.37 -3.82 -9.11
C ARG A 147 10.42 -2.80 -9.47
N PHE A 148 10.60 -2.57 -10.77
CA PHE A 148 11.64 -1.68 -11.32
C PHE A 148 13.05 -2.00 -10.82
N GLY A 149 13.31 -3.27 -10.46
CA GLY A 149 14.58 -3.71 -9.88
C GLY A 149 14.90 -3.17 -8.48
N LYS A 150 14.01 -2.40 -7.86
CA LYS A 150 14.33 -1.58 -6.67
C LYS A 150 13.29 -1.63 -5.56
N TYR A 151 12.04 -1.99 -5.81
CA TYR A 151 10.96 -1.84 -4.85
C TYR A 151 10.17 -3.13 -4.64
N THR A 152 9.79 -3.40 -3.39
CA THR A 152 8.84 -4.47 -3.05
C THR A 152 7.87 -3.97 -2.00
N ILE A 153 6.57 -3.94 -2.30
CA ILE A 153 5.54 -3.67 -1.30
C ILE A 153 5.25 -4.97 -0.56
N VAL A 154 5.44 -4.95 0.74
CA VAL A 154 5.07 -6.05 1.65
C VAL A 154 3.77 -5.68 2.35
N ARG A 155 2.76 -6.51 2.21
CA ARG A 155 1.45 -6.31 2.87
C ARG A 155 1.16 -7.48 3.81
N ARG A 156 0.74 -7.18 5.03
CA ARG A 156 0.20 -8.15 5.98
C ARG A 156 -1.28 -7.85 6.26
N GLY A 157 -2.14 -8.78 5.88
CA GLY A 157 -3.59 -8.57 5.97
C GLY A 157 -4.05 -7.42 5.07
N LYS A 158 -5.08 -6.67 5.52
CA LYS A 158 -5.73 -5.64 4.68
C LYS A 158 -5.16 -4.23 4.82
N ARG A 159 -4.47 -3.91 5.92
CA ARG A 159 -4.13 -2.52 6.28
C ARG A 159 -2.66 -2.25 6.56
N ASN A 160 -1.87 -3.30 6.78
CA ASN A 160 -0.48 -3.13 7.17
C ASN A 160 0.42 -3.30 5.96
N HIS A 161 1.08 -2.22 5.56
CA HIS A 161 1.97 -2.17 4.41
C HIS A 161 3.34 -1.64 4.83
N ALA A 162 4.37 -2.08 4.15
CA ALA A 162 5.71 -1.52 4.21
C ALA A 162 6.35 -1.60 2.82
N LEU A 163 7.30 -0.72 2.54
CA LEU A 163 8.06 -0.69 1.31
C LEU A 163 9.50 -1.12 1.58
N LEU A 164 9.98 -2.12 0.86
CA LEU A 164 11.38 -2.45 0.79
C LEU A 164 12.02 -1.72 -0.38
N VAL A 165 13.14 -1.06 -0.13
CA VAL A 165 13.96 -0.36 -1.12
C VAL A 165 15.29 -1.09 -1.22
N TRP A 166 15.53 -1.76 -2.34
CA TRP A 166 16.71 -2.57 -2.60
C TRP A 166 17.90 -1.69 -3.01
N LYS A 167 19.06 -2.00 -2.44
CA LYS A 167 20.35 -1.36 -2.76
C LYS A 167 21.25 -2.33 -3.53
#